data_a04f0c6cee67aa32b38936ced8388c25
#
_entry.id   a04f0c6cee67aa32b38936ced8388c25
#
_cell.length_a   1.000
_cell.length_b   1.000
_cell.length_c   1.000
_cell.angle_alpha   90.00
_cell.angle_beta   90.00
_cell.angle_gamma   90.00
#
_symmetry.space_group_name_H-M   'P 1'
#
loop_
_entity.id
_entity.type
_entity.pdbx_description
1 polymer ?
#
loop_
_entity_poly.entity_id
_entity_poly.type
_entity_poly.pdbx_seq_one_letter_code
_entity_poly.pdbx_strand_id
1 'polypeptide(L)'
;MTKEEIIERTNQFLVEEFEVDASKITPEANLKETLDLDSLDYVDLVVIIESNFGFKVVGEDFIGIQTFQQFYDYCYTKVEQKASV
;
A
#
# COMPACT_ATOMS: atom_id res chain seq x y z
N MET A 1 9.47 -2.00 11.54
CA MET A 1 8.00 -2.06 11.71
C MET A 1 7.52 -3.50 11.70
N THR A 2 6.55 -3.81 12.53
CA THR A 2 5.88 -5.11 12.43
C THR A 2 4.90 -5.09 11.25
N LYS A 3 4.48 -6.28 10.82
CA LYS A 3 3.51 -6.38 9.74
C LYS A 3 2.18 -5.72 10.11
N GLU A 4 1.76 -5.88 11.38
CA GLU A 4 0.54 -5.24 11.87
C GLU A 4 0.60 -3.72 11.79
N GLU A 5 1.73 -3.13 12.13
CA GLU A 5 1.93 -1.69 12.03
C GLU A 5 1.85 -1.22 10.57
N ILE A 6 2.41 -2.00 9.66
CA ILE A 6 2.35 -1.71 8.23
C ILE A 6 0.91 -1.75 7.74
N ILE A 7 0.15 -2.77 8.13
CA ILE A 7 -1.27 -2.89 7.77
C ILE A 7 -2.07 -1.70 8.30
N GLU A 8 -1.90 -1.37 9.57
CA GLU A 8 -2.61 -0.25 10.18
C GLU A 8 -2.29 1.07 9.50
N ARG A 9 -1.02 1.33 9.27
CA ARG A 9 -0.58 2.56 8.63
C ARG A 9 -1.07 2.66 7.19
N THR A 10 -1.01 1.56 6.46
CA THR A 10 -1.50 1.50 5.08
C THR A 10 -3.00 1.79 5.03
N ASN A 11 -3.78 1.13 5.88
CA ASN A 11 -5.23 1.35 5.93
C ASN A 11 -5.55 2.78 6.32
N GLN A 12 -4.79 3.34 7.26
CA GLN A 12 -5.00 4.72 7.71
C GLN A 12 -4.84 5.71 6.57
N PHE A 13 -3.74 5.65 5.83
CA PHE A 13 -3.56 6.63 4.75
C PHE A 13 -4.50 6.38 3.57
N LEU A 14 -4.91 5.14 3.31
CA LEU A 14 -5.89 4.87 2.28
C LEU A 14 -7.24 5.51 2.63
N VAL A 15 -7.66 5.41 3.88
CA VAL A 15 -8.91 6.01 4.34
C VAL A 15 -8.81 7.54 4.33
N GLU A 16 -7.72 8.10 4.86
CA GLU A 16 -7.58 9.55 5.03
C GLU A 16 -7.29 10.28 3.71
N GLU A 17 -6.44 9.70 2.86
CA GLU A 17 -5.98 10.38 1.65
C GLU A 17 -6.84 10.07 0.42
N PHE A 18 -7.39 8.88 0.35
CA PHE A 18 -8.16 8.42 -0.81
C PHE A 18 -9.63 8.17 -0.51
N GLU A 19 -10.05 8.41 0.73
CA GLU A 19 -11.44 8.26 1.16
C GLU A 19 -11.98 6.84 0.92
N VAL A 20 -11.12 5.84 1.05
CA VAL A 20 -11.51 4.44 0.90
C VAL A 20 -12.30 4.01 2.12
N ASP A 21 -13.41 3.30 1.90
CA ASP A 21 -14.22 2.76 2.99
C ASP A 21 -13.44 1.64 3.68
N ALA A 22 -13.15 1.82 4.98
CA ALA A 22 -12.38 0.86 5.76
C ALA A 22 -13.02 -0.53 5.77
N SER A 23 -14.34 -0.62 5.68
CA SER A 23 -15.05 -1.89 5.67
C SER A 23 -14.79 -2.71 4.40
N LYS A 24 -14.33 -2.07 3.34
CA LYS A 24 -14.01 -2.73 2.07
C LYS A 24 -12.56 -3.20 1.99
N ILE A 25 -11.72 -2.77 2.92
CA ILE A 25 -10.31 -3.14 2.95
C ILE A 25 -10.16 -4.48 3.67
N THR A 26 -10.10 -5.55 2.90
CA THR A 26 -9.88 -6.91 3.42
C THR A 26 -8.69 -7.53 2.70
N PRO A 27 -7.98 -8.49 3.33
CA PRO A 27 -6.79 -9.09 2.69
C PRO A 27 -7.06 -9.71 1.33
N GLU A 28 -8.22 -10.28 1.12
CA GLU A 28 -8.59 -10.96 -0.13
C GLU A 28 -9.16 -10.01 -1.18
N ALA A 29 -9.51 -8.78 -0.82
CA ALA A 29 -10.10 -7.83 -1.76
C ALA A 29 -9.09 -7.42 -2.82
N ASN A 30 -9.59 -7.19 -4.04
CA ASN A 30 -8.74 -6.71 -5.12
C ASN A 30 -8.37 -5.25 -4.87
N LEU A 31 -7.09 -4.95 -4.88
CA LEU A 31 -6.57 -3.62 -4.56
C LEU A 31 -7.09 -2.58 -5.56
N LYS A 32 -6.94 -2.85 -6.84
CA LYS A 32 -7.30 -1.89 -7.89
C LYS A 32 -8.79 -1.62 -7.94
N GLU A 33 -9.59 -2.67 -7.81
CA GLU A 33 -11.04 -2.54 -7.83
C GLU A 33 -11.57 -1.78 -6.62
N THR A 34 -11.02 -2.08 -5.45
CA THR A 34 -11.46 -1.47 -4.20
C THR A 34 -11.07 0.01 -4.14
N LEU A 35 -9.86 0.35 -4.56
CA LEU A 35 -9.38 1.72 -4.56
C LEU A 35 -9.97 2.55 -5.69
N ASP A 36 -10.24 1.91 -6.83
CA ASP A 36 -10.80 2.56 -8.03
C ASP A 36 -10.04 3.84 -8.39
N LEU A 37 -8.70 3.73 -8.42
CA LEU A 37 -7.82 4.87 -8.66
C LEU A 37 -7.46 4.96 -10.14
N ASP A 38 -7.32 6.18 -10.64
CA ASP A 38 -6.76 6.41 -11.97
C ASP A 38 -5.22 6.53 -11.89
N SER A 39 -4.57 6.79 -13.03
CA SER A 39 -3.10 6.85 -13.09
C SER A 39 -2.52 7.96 -12.21
N LEU A 40 -3.21 9.08 -12.10
CA LEU A 40 -2.75 10.22 -11.30
C LEU A 40 -2.83 9.89 -9.82
N ASP A 41 -3.88 9.19 -9.40
CA ASP A 41 -4.05 8.76 -8.01
C ASP A 41 -2.96 7.77 -7.61
N TYR A 42 -2.53 6.90 -8.54
CA TYR A 42 -1.43 5.98 -8.27
C TYR A 42 -0.11 6.71 -8.03
N VAL A 43 0.12 7.82 -8.71
CA VAL A 43 1.30 8.66 -8.46
C VAL A 43 1.27 9.21 -7.04
N ASP A 44 0.11 9.69 -6.60
CA ASP A 44 -0.07 10.17 -5.23
C ASP A 44 0.14 9.04 -4.22
N LEU A 45 -0.37 7.85 -4.52
CA LEU A 45 -0.21 6.69 -3.65
C LEU A 45 1.27 6.33 -3.47
N VAL A 46 2.05 6.36 -4.55
CA VAL A 46 3.50 6.09 -4.50
C VAL A 46 4.20 7.09 -3.57
N VAL A 47 3.87 8.38 -3.70
CA VAL A 47 4.45 9.43 -2.86
C VAL A 47 4.10 9.21 -1.38
N ILE A 48 2.87 8.85 -1.10
CA ILE A 48 2.40 8.62 0.26
C ILE A 48 3.10 7.40 0.87
N ILE A 49 3.25 6.32 0.12
CA ILE A 49 3.98 5.13 0.56
C ILE A 49 5.43 5.49 0.90
N GLU A 50 6.08 6.23 0.02
CA GLU A 50 7.46 6.66 0.23
C GLU A 50 7.59 7.51 1.50
N SER A 51 6.65 8.43 1.72
CA SER A 51 6.64 9.29 2.89
C SER A 51 6.43 8.51 4.19
N ASN A 52 5.59 7.48 4.16
CA ASN A 52 5.25 6.72 5.36
C ASN A 52 6.27 5.64 5.69
N PHE A 53 6.80 4.97 4.68
CA PHE A 53 7.68 3.81 4.88
C PHE A 53 9.13 4.05 4.50
N GLY A 54 9.41 5.13 3.75
CA GLY A 54 10.76 5.52 3.40
C GLY A 54 11.41 4.70 2.31
N PHE A 55 10.65 3.95 1.51
CA PHE A 55 11.18 3.26 0.34
C PHE A 55 10.46 3.73 -0.93
N LYS A 56 11.12 3.58 -2.06
CA LYS A 56 10.51 3.95 -3.34
C LYS A 56 9.75 2.78 -3.94
N VAL A 57 8.56 3.09 -4.44
CA VAL A 57 7.74 2.11 -5.15
C VAL A 57 7.95 2.30 -6.65
N VAL A 58 8.22 1.21 -7.35
CA VAL A 58 8.31 1.22 -8.81
C VAL A 58 6.94 0.83 -9.37
N GLY A 59 6.49 1.56 -10.39
CA GLY A 59 5.17 1.29 -10.98
C GLY A 59 4.99 -0.15 -11.43
N GLU A 60 6.06 -0.79 -11.90
CA GLU A 60 6.05 -2.18 -12.31
C GLU A 60 5.69 -3.13 -11.18
N ASP A 61 6.04 -2.78 -9.95
CA ASP A 61 5.73 -3.61 -8.79
C ASP A 61 4.23 -3.72 -8.54
N PHE A 62 3.48 -2.65 -8.88
CA PHE A 62 2.02 -2.66 -8.74
C PHE A 62 1.35 -3.61 -9.72
N ILE A 63 1.97 -3.90 -10.85
CA ILE A 63 1.39 -4.81 -11.84
C ILE A 63 1.21 -6.21 -11.25
N GLY A 64 2.13 -6.62 -10.39
CA GLY A 64 2.08 -7.93 -9.74
C GLY A 64 1.22 -7.98 -8.49
N ILE A 65 0.78 -6.81 -7.98
CA ILE A 65 0.00 -6.74 -6.75
C ILE A 65 -1.48 -6.74 -7.10
N GLN A 66 -2.19 -7.78 -6.68
CA GLN A 66 -3.62 -7.92 -6.99
C GLN A 66 -4.50 -7.71 -5.77
N THR A 67 -4.08 -8.17 -4.59
CA THR A 67 -4.87 -8.09 -3.36
C THR A 67 -4.20 -7.21 -2.33
N PHE A 68 -4.97 -6.77 -1.31
CA PHE A 68 -4.41 -6.02 -0.20
C PHE A 68 -3.36 -6.82 0.55
N GLN A 69 -3.56 -8.13 0.70
CA GLN A 69 -2.57 -8.96 1.36
C GLN A 69 -1.24 -8.91 0.64
N GLN A 70 -1.24 -9.01 -0.70
CA GLN A 70 -0.02 -8.90 -1.49
C GLN A 70 0.62 -7.52 -1.34
N PHE A 71 -0.19 -6.48 -1.24
CA PHE A 71 0.30 -5.12 -1.03
C PHE A 71 0.97 -4.98 0.33
N TYR A 72 0.36 -5.51 1.39
CA TYR A 72 0.97 -5.49 2.72
C TYR A 72 2.28 -6.27 2.75
N ASP A 73 2.32 -7.44 2.13
CA ASP A 73 3.52 -8.27 2.05
C ASP A 73 4.64 -7.53 1.30
N TYR A 74 4.29 -6.85 0.23
CA TYR A 74 5.23 -6.04 -0.54
C TYR A 74 5.83 -4.93 0.33
N CYS A 75 4.98 -4.18 1.00
CA CYS A 75 5.44 -3.09 1.88
C CYS A 75 6.29 -3.63 3.03
N TYR A 76 5.89 -4.73 3.63
CA TYR A 76 6.64 -5.35 4.71
C TYR A 76 8.01 -5.79 4.25
N THR A 77 8.09 -6.45 3.11
CA THR A 77 9.35 -6.91 2.54
C THR A 77 10.30 -5.74 2.27
N LYS A 78 9.79 -4.67 1.69
CA LYS A 78 10.60 -3.48 1.39
C LYS A 78 11.10 -2.78 2.65
N VAL A 79 10.26 -2.67 3.66
CA VAL A 79 10.65 -2.06 4.94
C VAL A 79 11.70 -2.91 5.62
N GLU A 80 11.56 -4.23 5.61
CA GLU A 80 12.53 -5.15 6.21
C GLU A 80 13.87 -5.11 5.47
N GLN A 81 13.86 -5.05 4.15
CA GLN A 81 15.08 -4.91 3.36
C GLN A 81 15.81 -3.64 3.70
N LYS A 82 15.10 -2.55 3.87
CA LYS A 82 15.68 -1.26 4.23
C LYS A 82 16.27 -1.30 5.64
N ALA A 83 15.57 -1.94 6.58
CA ALA A 83 16.03 -2.05 7.96
C ALA A 83 17.26 -2.95 8.11
N SER A 84 17.47 -3.86 7.15
CA SER A 84 18.59 -4.80 7.18
C SER A 84 19.91 -4.23 6.68
N VAL A 85 19.90 -3.03 6.14
CA VAL A 85 21.10 -2.40 5.56
C VAL A 85 21.89 -1.63 6.59
#